data_57d6e7394d0feac7db63443e401a5c6d
#
_entry.id   57d6e7394d0feac7db63443e401a5c6d
#
_cell.length_a   1.000
_cell.length_b   1.000
_cell.length_c   1.000
_cell.angle_alpha   90.00
_cell.angle_beta   90.00
_cell.angle_gamma   90.00
#
_symmetry.space_group_name_H-M   'P 1'
#
loop_
_entity.id
_entity.type
_entity.pdbx_description
1 polymer ?
#
loop_
_entity_poly.entity_id
_entity_poly.type
_entity_poly.pdbx_seq_one_letter_code
_entity_poly.pdbx_strand_id
1 'polypeptide(L)'
;MQVVHYLNQFFAGIGGEEAANHELSLSAHPEGAARALVNLMGDTASLKATIICGDNAFNEQTEEVSESLLQMLKDLRPDVVVAGPAFGSGRYGLACSHVSHVAAKLEIPTVTGMHPENPGLSIY
;
A
#
# COMPACT_ATOMS: atom_id res chain seq x y z
N MET A 1 5.86 -16.92 5.23
CA MET A 1 5.21 -15.65 5.56
C MET A 1 4.58 -15.05 4.32
N GLN A 2 3.31 -14.71 4.40
CA GLN A 2 2.54 -14.15 3.28
C GLN A 2 2.50 -12.62 3.37
N VAL A 3 2.91 -11.95 2.30
CA VAL A 3 3.04 -10.49 2.25
C VAL A 3 2.05 -9.91 1.24
N VAL A 4 1.40 -8.81 1.61
CA VAL A 4 0.65 -7.94 0.70
C VAL A 4 1.41 -6.62 0.58
N HIS A 5 1.62 -6.15 -0.65
CA HIS A 5 2.33 -4.90 -0.91
C HIS A 5 1.35 -3.85 -1.43
N TYR A 6 1.27 -2.72 -0.74
CA TYR A 6 0.49 -1.56 -1.17
C TYR A 6 1.38 -0.56 -1.91
N LEU A 7 0.94 -0.15 -3.09
CA LEU A 7 1.63 0.81 -3.95
C LEU A 7 0.67 1.87 -4.48
N ASN A 8 1.19 3.08 -4.72
CA ASN A 8 0.45 4.07 -5.50
C ASN A 8 0.57 3.78 -7.01
N GLN A 9 -0.09 4.61 -7.81
CA GLN A 9 -0.11 4.48 -9.27
C GLN A 9 1.29 4.57 -9.92
N PHE A 10 2.16 5.39 -9.36
CA PHE A 10 3.51 5.59 -9.92
C PHE A 10 4.39 4.35 -9.67
N PHE A 11 4.48 3.91 -8.43
CA PHE A 11 5.33 2.78 -8.08
C PHE A 11 4.75 1.44 -8.53
N ALA A 12 3.46 1.39 -8.85
CA ALA A 12 2.86 0.21 -9.49
C ALA A 12 3.11 0.17 -11.01
N GLY A 13 3.69 1.23 -11.58
CA GLY A 13 4.00 1.28 -13.00
C GLY A 13 2.81 1.64 -13.89
N ILE A 14 1.72 2.19 -13.32
CA ILE A 14 0.53 2.56 -14.08
C ILE A 14 0.70 3.93 -14.72
N GLY A 15 1.26 4.88 -14.00
CA GLY A 15 1.48 6.23 -14.51
C GLY A 15 1.86 7.20 -13.43
N GLY A 16 2.12 8.46 -13.81
CA GLY A 16 2.44 9.55 -12.90
C GLY A 16 1.19 10.24 -12.35
N GLU A 17 1.26 11.55 -12.26
CA GLU A 17 0.16 12.36 -11.71
C GLU A 17 -1.13 12.21 -12.52
N GLU A 18 -1.05 11.97 -13.82
CA GLU A 18 -2.22 11.74 -14.69
C GLU A 18 -3.00 10.48 -14.29
N ALA A 19 -2.37 9.54 -13.58
CA ALA A 19 -2.99 8.30 -13.12
C ALA A 19 -3.34 8.34 -11.62
N ALA A 20 -3.25 9.51 -10.97
CA ALA A 20 -3.47 9.64 -9.52
C ALA A 20 -4.92 9.38 -9.10
N ASN A 21 -5.86 9.32 -10.04
CA ASN A 21 -7.26 8.96 -9.77
C ASN A 21 -7.54 7.47 -9.96
N HIS A 22 -6.51 6.65 -10.17
CA HIS A 22 -6.66 5.21 -10.33
C HIS A 22 -7.41 4.59 -9.14
N GLU A 23 -8.50 3.90 -9.42
CA GLU A 23 -9.31 3.28 -8.37
C GLU A 23 -8.53 2.18 -7.63
N LEU A 24 -8.90 1.96 -6.37
CA LEU A 24 -8.35 0.86 -5.57
C LEU A 24 -8.52 -0.46 -6.32
N SER A 25 -7.43 -1.18 -6.50
CA SER A 25 -7.43 -2.43 -7.24
C SER A 25 -6.51 -3.46 -6.61
N LEU A 26 -6.72 -4.72 -6.99
CA LEU A 26 -6.00 -5.86 -6.47
C LEU A 26 -5.40 -6.64 -7.64
N SER A 27 -4.12 -6.98 -7.55
CA SER A 27 -3.45 -7.86 -8.49
C SER A 27 -2.87 -9.07 -7.75
N ALA A 28 -3.02 -10.25 -8.32
CA ALA A 28 -2.40 -11.47 -7.79
C ALA A 28 -0.90 -11.56 -8.13
N HIS A 29 -0.38 -10.59 -8.87
CA HIS A 29 1.00 -10.58 -9.35
C HIS A 29 1.79 -9.43 -8.74
N PRO A 30 3.15 -9.52 -8.69
CA PRO A 30 3.96 -8.38 -8.32
C PRO A 30 3.90 -7.32 -9.43
N GLU A 31 3.43 -6.13 -9.09
CA GLU A 31 3.34 -5.00 -10.00
C GLU A 31 4.41 -3.96 -9.64
N GLY A 32 5.03 -3.35 -10.66
CA GLY A 32 5.99 -2.27 -10.46
C GLY A 32 7.07 -2.60 -9.42
N ALA A 33 7.16 -1.77 -8.39
CA ALA A 33 8.16 -1.91 -7.33
C ALA A 33 8.01 -3.20 -6.50
N ALA A 34 6.86 -3.86 -6.54
CA ALA A 34 6.68 -5.12 -5.83
C ALA A 34 7.60 -6.23 -6.39
N ARG A 35 8.04 -6.11 -7.63
CA ARG A 35 9.00 -7.06 -8.22
C ARG A 35 10.34 -7.03 -7.49
N ALA A 36 10.80 -5.83 -7.14
CA ALA A 36 12.03 -5.68 -6.37
C ALA A 36 11.87 -6.25 -4.96
N LEU A 37 10.72 -6.02 -4.33
CA LEU A 37 10.43 -6.59 -3.02
C LEU A 37 10.48 -8.12 -3.06
N VAL A 38 9.85 -8.74 -4.05
CA VAL A 38 9.85 -10.21 -4.21
C VAL A 38 11.28 -10.73 -4.31
N ASN A 39 12.13 -10.06 -5.10
CA ASN A 39 13.53 -10.48 -5.23
C ASN A 39 14.30 -10.35 -3.92
N LEU A 40 14.02 -9.33 -3.12
CA LEU A 40 14.67 -9.12 -1.82
C LEU A 40 14.20 -10.12 -0.76
N MET A 41 12.95 -10.55 -0.80
CA MET A 41 12.42 -11.51 0.16
C MET A 41 12.99 -12.93 -0.04
N GLY A 42 13.34 -13.29 -1.26
CA GLY A 42 13.85 -14.63 -1.56
C GLY A 42 12.88 -15.71 -1.11
N ASP A 43 13.39 -16.69 -0.35
CA ASP A 43 12.60 -17.83 0.13
C ASP A 43 11.96 -17.61 1.51
N THR A 44 12.25 -16.47 2.17
CA THR A 44 11.76 -16.20 3.53
C THR A 44 10.29 -15.81 3.58
N ALA A 45 9.78 -15.25 2.50
CA ALA A 45 8.41 -14.78 2.39
C ALA A 45 7.94 -14.87 0.94
N SER A 46 6.63 -14.83 0.74
CA SER A 46 6.04 -14.81 -0.60
C SER A 46 5.01 -13.70 -0.70
N LEU A 47 4.92 -13.08 -1.87
CA LEU A 47 3.92 -12.07 -2.15
C LEU A 47 2.59 -12.72 -2.47
N LYS A 48 1.57 -12.39 -1.70
CA LYS A 48 0.21 -12.90 -1.91
C LYS A 48 -0.54 -12.05 -2.93
N ALA A 49 -0.37 -10.73 -2.85
CA ALA A 49 -1.04 -9.80 -3.76
C ALA A 49 -0.39 -8.42 -3.68
N THR A 50 -0.62 -7.62 -4.73
CA THR A 50 -0.31 -6.20 -4.76
C THR A 50 -1.63 -5.43 -4.73
N ILE A 51 -1.76 -4.47 -3.81
CA ILE A 51 -2.89 -3.56 -3.74
C ILE A 51 -2.43 -2.21 -4.27
N ILE A 52 -3.20 -1.63 -5.18
CA ILE A 52 -2.83 -0.39 -5.87
C ILE A 52 -3.97 0.61 -5.72
N CYS A 53 -3.64 1.85 -5.38
CA CYS A 53 -4.60 2.94 -5.38
C CYS A 53 -3.91 4.24 -5.79
N GLY A 54 -4.58 5.04 -6.60
CA GLY A 54 -4.08 6.36 -6.96
C GLY A 54 -4.07 7.27 -5.74
N ASP A 55 -3.06 8.14 -5.63
CA ASP A 55 -2.90 9.03 -4.49
C ASP A 55 -4.10 9.97 -4.31
N ASN A 56 -4.65 10.51 -5.40
CA ASN A 56 -5.86 11.35 -5.35
C ASN A 56 -7.09 10.54 -4.96
N ALA A 57 -7.27 9.36 -5.56
CA ALA A 57 -8.42 8.51 -5.26
C ALA A 57 -8.48 8.19 -3.76
N PHE A 58 -7.33 7.85 -3.17
CA PHE A 58 -7.29 7.55 -1.74
C PHE A 58 -7.59 8.79 -0.89
N ASN A 59 -6.94 9.92 -1.19
CA ASN A 59 -7.09 11.12 -0.37
C ASN A 59 -8.46 11.77 -0.50
N GLU A 60 -9.10 11.68 -1.66
CA GLU A 60 -10.43 12.26 -1.88
C GLU A 60 -11.56 11.38 -1.34
N GLN A 61 -11.34 10.06 -1.26
CA GLN A 61 -12.35 9.10 -0.84
C GLN A 61 -11.82 8.19 0.27
N THR A 62 -11.15 8.77 1.24
CA THR A 62 -10.42 8.05 2.29
C THR A 62 -11.28 7.01 3.01
N GLU A 63 -12.51 7.36 3.40
CA GLU A 63 -13.38 6.43 4.14
C GLU A 63 -13.80 5.24 3.28
N GLU A 64 -14.24 5.49 2.05
CA GLU A 64 -14.70 4.44 1.13
C GLU A 64 -13.57 3.52 0.73
N VAL A 65 -12.40 4.10 0.42
CA VAL A 65 -11.20 3.32 0.08
C VAL A 65 -10.76 2.49 1.29
N SER A 66 -10.77 3.07 2.48
CA SER A 66 -10.38 2.36 3.70
C SER A 66 -11.30 1.18 4.01
N GLU A 67 -12.63 1.33 3.80
CA GLU A 67 -13.57 0.23 3.97
C GLU A 67 -13.33 -0.91 2.97
N SER A 68 -13.10 -0.57 1.71
CA SER A 68 -12.80 -1.55 0.67
C SER A 68 -11.47 -2.26 0.95
N LEU A 69 -10.48 -1.49 1.39
CA LEU A 69 -9.18 -2.03 1.77
C LEU A 69 -9.29 -2.99 2.96
N LEU A 70 -10.09 -2.63 3.95
CA LEU A 70 -10.35 -3.48 5.11
C LEU A 70 -10.92 -4.84 4.67
N GLN A 71 -11.88 -4.83 3.74
CA GLN A 71 -12.45 -6.06 3.21
C GLN A 71 -11.44 -6.88 2.42
N MET A 72 -10.61 -6.24 1.60
CA MET A 72 -9.55 -6.92 0.87
C MET A 72 -8.58 -7.63 1.82
N LEU A 73 -8.15 -6.94 2.87
CA LEU A 73 -7.22 -7.51 3.85
C LEU A 73 -7.86 -8.63 4.68
N LYS A 74 -9.15 -8.53 5.00
CA LYS A 74 -9.89 -9.63 5.62
C LYS A 74 -9.90 -10.89 4.76
N ASP A 75 -10.10 -10.72 3.47
CA ASP A 75 -10.16 -11.83 2.54
C ASP A 75 -8.77 -12.43 2.28
N LEU A 76 -7.76 -11.58 2.16
CA LEU A 76 -6.39 -12.01 1.87
C LEU A 76 -5.68 -12.61 3.09
N ARG A 77 -5.92 -12.07 4.27
CA ARG A 77 -5.29 -12.51 5.53
C ARG A 77 -3.76 -12.63 5.44
N PRO A 78 -3.06 -11.57 5.06
CA PRO A 78 -1.61 -11.64 5.02
C PRO A 78 -1.01 -11.66 6.42
N ASP A 79 0.23 -12.13 6.53
CA ASP A 79 0.98 -12.05 7.77
C ASP A 79 1.52 -10.65 8.03
N VAL A 80 1.81 -9.92 6.96
CA VAL A 80 2.34 -8.56 7.02
C VAL A 80 1.94 -7.77 5.77
N VAL A 81 1.70 -6.47 5.95
CA VAL A 81 1.49 -5.53 4.85
C VAL A 81 2.74 -4.67 4.72
N VAL A 82 3.25 -4.52 3.50
CA VAL A 82 4.29 -3.54 3.18
C VAL A 82 3.61 -2.40 2.43
N ALA A 83 3.69 -1.19 2.96
CA ALA A 83 3.10 0.00 2.34
C ALA A 83 4.22 0.98 1.96
N GLY A 84 4.37 1.24 0.68
CA GLY A 84 5.44 2.10 0.19
C GLY A 84 6.65 1.34 -0.33
N PRO A 85 7.85 1.96 -0.28
CA PRO A 85 8.19 3.20 0.42
C PRO A 85 7.63 4.45 -0.24
N ALA A 86 7.26 5.44 0.58
CA ALA A 86 6.64 6.68 0.13
C ALA A 86 7.63 7.83 -0.07
N PHE A 87 8.85 7.68 0.44
CA PHE A 87 9.88 8.72 0.40
C PHE A 87 9.34 10.04 0.95
N GLY A 88 9.48 11.14 0.19
CA GLY A 88 8.96 12.45 0.57
C GLY A 88 7.57 12.76 0.01
N SER A 89 6.94 11.85 -0.71
CA SER A 89 5.62 12.08 -1.31
C SER A 89 4.54 12.19 -0.24
N GLY A 90 3.94 13.39 -0.09
CA GLY A 90 2.98 13.67 0.97
C GLY A 90 1.71 12.83 0.86
N ARG A 91 1.06 12.83 -0.30
CA ARG A 91 -0.19 12.08 -0.51
C ARG A 91 0.03 10.58 -0.40
N TYR A 92 1.13 10.07 -0.94
CA TYR A 92 1.47 8.67 -0.83
C TYR A 92 1.77 8.28 0.62
N GLY A 93 2.51 9.13 1.34
CA GLY A 93 2.78 8.90 2.76
C GLY A 93 1.50 8.86 3.60
N LEU A 94 0.56 9.78 3.35
CA LEU A 94 -0.75 9.77 4.01
C LEU A 94 -1.51 8.47 3.69
N ALA A 95 -1.51 8.06 2.43
CA ALA A 95 -2.14 6.82 2.03
C ALA A 95 -1.52 5.60 2.73
N CYS A 96 -0.19 5.52 2.80
CA CYS A 96 0.51 4.44 3.51
C CYS A 96 0.14 4.42 4.99
N SER A 97 -0.04 5.58 5.62
CA SER A 97 -0.46 5.66 7.02
C SER A 97 -1.90 5.17 7.20
N HIS A 98 -2.80 5.51 6.27
CA HIS A 98 -4.17 4.97 6.30
C HIS A 98 -4.16 3.44 6.12
N VAL A 99 -3.35 2.92 5.22
CA VAL A 99 -3.20 1.47 5.03
C VAL A 99 -2.74 0.80 6.32
N SER A 100 -1.75 1.36 6.98
CA SER A 100 -1.25 0.87 8.27
C SER A 100 -2.34 0.86 9.34
N HIS A 101 -3.12 1.93 9.41
CA HIS A 101 -4.22 2.06 10.36
C HIS A 101 -5.31 1.01 10.13
N VAL A 102 -5.69 0.79 8.86
CA VAL A 102 -6.67 -0.23 8.48
C VAL A 102 -6.17 -1.63 8.85
N ALA A 103 -4.91 -1.94 8.51
CA ALA A 103 -4.32 -3.24 8.83
C ALA A 103 -4.27 -3.49 10.35
N ALA A 104 -3.99 -2.44 11.13
CA ALA A 104 -3.96 -2.53 12.59
C ALA A 104 -5.31 -2.96 13.19
N LYS A 105 -6.42 -2.57 12.57
CA LYS A 105 -7.75 -3.01 13.00
C LYS A 105 -7.94 -4.52 12.89
N LEU A 106 -7.18 -5.17 12.02
CA LEU A 106 -7.17 -6.62 11.84
C LEU A 106 -6.00 -7.30 12.54
N GLU A 107 -5.25 -6.54 13.34
CA GLU A 107 -4.04 -7.02 14.02
C GLU A 107 -2.97 -7.53 13.04
N ILE A 108 -2.93 -6.95 11.83
CA ILE A 108 -1.91 -7.25 10.83
C ILE A 108 -0.81 -6.18 10.91
N PRO A 109 0.44 -6.58 11.17
CA PRO A 109 1.55 -5.61 11.21
C PRO A 109 1.82 -5.02 9.83
N THR A 110 2.20 -3.75 9.80
CA THR A 110 2.57 -3.04 8.57
C THR A 110 3.98 -2.50 8.68
N VAL A 111 4.74 -2.69 7.61
CA VAL A 111 6.03 -2.04 7.42
C VAL A 111 5.84 -0.93 6.40
N THR A 112 6.24 0.28 6.74
CA THR A 112 6.21 1.41 5.82
C THR A 112 7.51 2.20 5.94
N GLY A 113 8.00 2.69 4.81
CA GLY A 113 9.18 3.52 4.75
C GLY A 113 8.84 4.89 4.18
N MET A 114 9.29 5.96 4.84
CA MET A 114 9.10 7.31 4.30
C MET A 114 10.12 8.26 4.91
N HIS A 115 10.30 9.40 4.23
CA HIS A 115 11.18 10.45 4.70
C HIS A 115 10.71 10.97 6.07
N PRO A 116 11.65 11.32 7.00
CA PRO A 116 11.28 11.80 8.33
C PRO A 116 10.34 13.01 8.37
N GLU A 117 10.30 13.81 7.32
CA GLU A 117 9.41 14.96 7.21
C GLU A 117 8.08 14.65 6.51
N ASN A 118 7.84 13.41 6.14
CA ASN A 118 6.59 13.04 5.48
C ASN A 118 5.42 13.24 6.44
N PRO A 119 4.33 13.93 6.02
CA PRO A 119 3.17 14.16 6.88
C PRO A 119 2.48 12.88 7.34
N GLY A 120 2.66 11.76 6.61
CA GLY A 120 2.12 10.46 6.99
C GLY A 120 2.60 9.95 8.34
N LEU A 121 3.74 10.43 8.83
CA LEU A 121 4.28 10.00 10.13
C LEU A 121 3.51 10.56 11.33
N SER A 122 2.70 11.60 11.15
CA SER A 122 2.09 12.32 12.26
C SER A 122 0.56 12.26 12.32
N ILE A 123 -0.11 11.54 11.44
CA ILE A 123 -1.58 11.49 11.42
C ILE A 123 -2.17 10.40 12.33
N TYR A 124 -1.37 9.45 12.77
CA TYR A 124 -1.82 8.38 13.67
C TYR A 124 -0.86 8.18 14.84
#